data_de863c3e04a1564b3a4a066c84c7aaae
#
_entry.id   de863c3e04a1564b3a4a066c84c7aaae
#
_cell.length_a   1.000
_cell.length_b   1.000
_cell.length_c   1.000
_cell.angle_alpha   90.00
_cell.angle_beta   90.00
_cell.angle_gamma   90.00
#
_symmetry.space_group_name_H-M   'P 1'
#
loop_
_entity.id
_entity.type
_entity.pdbx_description
1 polymer ?
#
loop_
_entity_poly.entity_id
_entity_poly.type
_entity_poly.pdbx_seq_one_letter_code
_entity_poly.pdbx_strand_id
1 'polypeptide(L)'
;MDSLSLLTFLLLGATVIGLYYRKNTGLIKRKKRLKLSPTEFGGAYGERATILQFSTTFCSSCRAAKALIKDVVKDEADISYYEVDAESNLELVRKVDVRSTPTTLFLDRSGFEIARAVGTPKRDQLIKVVASL
;
A
#
# COMPACT_ATOMS: atom_id res chain seq x y z
N MET A 1 -43.83 -0.20 9.61
CA MET A 1 -42.52 -0.84 9.89
C MET A 1 -42.22 -0.59 11.35
N ASP A 2 -42.05 -1.66 12.09
CA ASP A 2 -41.76 -1.55 13.51
C ASP A 2 -40.33 -1.08 13.70
N SER A 3 -40.09 -0.27 14.75
CA SER A 3 -38.77 0.30 15.06
C SER A 3 -37.68 -0.79 15.14
N LEU A 4 -38.07 -2.00 15.55
CA LEU A 4 -37.18 -3.14 15.65
C LEU A 4 -36.73 -3.67 14.27
N SER A 5 -37.62 -3.67 13.28
CA SER A 5 -37.31 -4.10 11.91
C SER A 5 -36.40 -3.10 11.21
N LEU A 6 -36.58 -1.80 11.46
CA LEU A 6 -35.70 -0.75 10.94
C LEU A 6 -34.28 -0.89 11.52
N LEU A 7 -34.19 -1.12 12.84
CA LEU A 7 -32.90 -1.28 13.52
C LEU A 7 -32.13 -2.51 12.99
N THR A 8 -32.79 -3.64 12.80
CA THR A 8 -32.17 -4.85 12.25
C THR A 8 -31.67 -4.65 10.82
N PHE A 9 -32.45 -3.92 10.00
CA PHE A 9 -32.04 -3.60 8.63
C PHE A 9 -30.81 -2.69 8.58
N LEU A 10 -30.76 -1.68 9.44
CA LEU A 10 -29.59 -0.80 9.56
C LEU A 10 -28.34 -1.55 10.02
N LEU A 11 -28.46 -2.44 11.01
CA LEU A 11 -27.34 -3.24 11.50
C LEU A 11 -26.82 -4.20 10.43
N LEU A 12 -27.71 -4.86 9.68
CA LEU A 12 -27.34 -5.73 8.57
C LEU A 12 -26.62 -4.94 7.48
N GLY A 13 -27.16 -3.77 7.10
CA GLY A 13 -26.54 -2.90 6.13
C GLY A 13 -25.12 -2.43 6.55
N ALA A 14 -24.98 -1.99 7.78
CA ALA A 14 -23.67 -1.58 8.34
C ALA A 14 -22.67 -2.74 8.36
N THR A 15 -23.13 -3.94 8.72
CA THR A 15 -22.28 -5.14 8.73
C THR A 15 -21.79 -5.50 7.33
N VAL A 16 -22.70 -5.51 6.35
CA VAL A 16 -22.36 -5.80 4.94
C VAL A 16 -21.34 -4.78 4.41
N ILE A 17 -21.58 -3.50 4.66
CA ILE A 17 -20.66 -2.41 4.27
C ILE A 17 -19.31 -2.60 4.94
N GLY A 18 -19.27 -2.86 6.24
CA GLY A 18 -18.05 -3.10 7.00
C GLY A 18 -17.23 -4.28 6.47
N LEU A 19 -17.90 -5.40 6.17
CA LEU A 19 -17.26 -6.58 5.57
C LEU A 19 -16.74 -6.29 4.16
N TYR A 20 -17.46 -5.52 3.36
CA TYR A 20 -17.05 -5.12 2.02
C TYR A 20 -15.78 -4.26 2.07
N TYR A 21 -15.74 -3.24 2.95
CA TYR A 21 -14.54 -2.41 3.13
C TYR A 21 -13.36 -3.24 3.62
N ARG A 22 -13.56 -4.11 4.62
CA ARG A 22 -12.51 -5.00 5.15
C ARG A 22 -11.94 -5.93 4.07
N LYS A 23 -12.78 -6.45 3.18
CA LYS A 23 -12.37 -7.34 2.08
C LYS A 23 -11.54 -6.61 1.03
N ASN A 24 -11.84 -5.33 0.77
CA ASN A 24 -11.17 -4.54 -0.27
C ASN A 24 -9.91 -3.81 0.22
N THR A 25 -9.69 -3.74 1.53
CA THR A 25 -8.48 -3.13 2.10
C THR A 25 -7.30 -4.09 1.97
N GLY A 26 -6.14 -3.56 1.61
CA GLY A 26 -4.90 -4.34 1.47
C GLY A 26 -4.79 -5.15 0.18
N LEU A 27 -5.71 -4.96 -0.77
CA LEU A 27 -5.60 -5.57 -2.09
C LEU A 27 -4.52 -4.85 -2.92
N ILE A 28 -3.65 -5.62 -3.55
CA ILE A 28 -2.65 -5.09 -4.45
C ILE A 28 -3.25 -4.97 -5.84
N LYS A 29 -3.38 -3.73 -6.33
CA LYS A 29 -3.89 -3.44 -7.67
C LYS A 29 -2.73 -3.20 -8.62
N ARG A 30 -2.76 -3.85 -9.77
CA ARG A 30 -1.79 -3.65 -10.85
C ARG A 30 -2.32 -2.60 -11.82
N LYS A 31 -1.53 -1.54 -12.02
CA LYS A 31 -1.80 -0.52 -13.02
C LYS A 31 -0.51 0.25 -13.28
N LYS A 32 -0.04 0.26 -14.52
CA LYS A 32 1.07 1.12 -14.91
C LYS A 32 0.62 2.58 -14.79
N ARG A 33 1.31 3.32 -13.95
CA ARG A 33 0.98 4.70 -13.63
C ARG A 33 2.16 5.62 -13.92
N LEU A 34 2.57 6.35 -12.94
CA LEU A 34 3.55 7.40 -13.00
C LEU A 34 4.98 6.85 -12.87
N LYS A 35 5.92 7.53 -13.50
CA LYS A 35 7.34 7.32 -13.26
C LYS A 35 7.81 8.21 -12.12
N LEU A 36 8.55 7.64 -11.18
CA LEU A 36 9.20 8.34 -10.08
C LEU A 36 10.71 8.27 -10.23
N SER A 37 11.38 9.39 -10.07
CA SER A 37 12.86 9.43 -10.08
C SER A 37 13.43 9.14 -8.69
N PRO A 38 14.66 8.62 -8.59
CA PRO A 38 15.31 8.37 -7.31
C PRO A 38 15.42 9.60 -6.41
N THR A 39 15.59 10.78 -7.00
CA THR A 39 15.68 12.05 -6.27
C THR A 39 14.39 12.42 -5.54
N GLU A 40 13.24 11.97 -6.03
CA GLU A 40 11.94 12.28 -5.45
C GLU A 40 11.67 11.51 -4.15
N PHE A 41 12.23 10.32 -4.00
CA PHE A 41 12.09 9.52 -2.78
C PHE A 41 13.38 9.38 -1.97
N GLY A 42 14.45 10.06 -2.40
CA GLY A 42 15.72 10.11 -1.67
C GLY A 42 16.50 8.80 -1.65
N GLY A 43 16.45 8.02 -2.73
CA GLY A 43 17.09 6.72 -2.80
C GLY A 43 17.69 6.39 -4.15
N ALA A 44 17.81 5.12 -4.45
CA ALA A 44 18.21 4.57 -5.73
C ALA A 44 17.25 3.44 -6.15
N TYR A 45 17.16 3.19 -7.46
CA TYR A 45 16.39 2.03 -7.92
C TYR A 45 17.05 0.72 -7.48
N GLY A 46 16.24 -0.26 -7.08
CA GLY A 46 16.68 -1.64 -7.02
C GLY A 46 16.95 -2.19 -8.42
N GLU A 47 17.82 -3.17 -8.51
CA GLU A 47 18.19 -3.76 -9.81
C GLU A 47 16.99 -4.37 -10.54
N ARG A 48 16.07 -4.98 -9.80
CA ARG A 48 14.83 -5.54 -10.30
C ARG A 48 13.62 -4.64 -10.05
N ALA A 49 13.48 -4.16 -8.83
CA ALA A 49 12.33 -3.36 -8.41
C ALA A 49 12.64 -2.47 -7.21
N THR A 50 11.78 -1.47 -6.99
CA THR A 50 11.83 -0.60 -5.82
C THR A 50 10.45 -0.57 -5.16
N ILE A 51 10.43 -0.73 -3.85
CA ILE A 51 9.21 -0.65 -3.03
C ILE A 51 9.26 0.64 -2.22
N LEU A 52 8.24 1.49 -2.38
CA LEU A 52 8.07 2.73 -1.62
C LEU A 52 6.86 2.59 -0.72
N GLN A 53 7.06 2.69 0.59
CA GLN A 53 5.98 2.75 1.57
C GLN A 53 5.81 4.16 2.09
N PHE A 54 4.62 4.73 1.88
CA PHE A 54 4.22 6.02 2.48
C PHE A 54 3.67 5.77 3.87
N SER A 55 4.25 6.42 4.86
CA SER A 55 3.95 6.25 6.28
C SER A 55 3.79 7.60 6.97
N THR A 56 3.20 7.59 8.16
CA THR A 56 3.16 8.70 9.10
C THR A 56 3.69 8.27 10.46
N THR A 57 4.03 9.24 11.33
CA THR A 57 4.70 8.97 12.61
C THR A 57 3.90 8.06 13.54
N PHE A 58 2.58 8.29 13.68
CA PHE A 58 1.71 7.55 14.59
C PHE A 58 0.80 6.56 13.85
N CYS A 59 1.38 5.69 13.04
CA CYS A 59 0.64 4.75 12.21
C CYS A 59 1.03 3.31 12.57
N SER A 60 0.20 2.62 13.37
CA SER A 60 0.44 1.23 13.74
C SER A 60 0.36 0.27 12.56
N SER A 61 -0.57 0.49 11.64
CA SER A 61 -0.69 -0.28 10.39
C SER A 61 0.50 -0.07 9.45
N CYS A 62 1.15 1.11 9.48
CA CYS A 62 2.39 1.35 8.76
C CYS A 62 3.54 0.49 9.29
N ARG A 63 3.66 0.37 10.61
CA ARG A 63 4.66 -0.52 11.24
C ARG A 63 4.43 -1.98 10.87
N ALA A 64 3.18 -2.43 10.89
CA ALA A 64 2.81 -3.79 10.47
C ALA A 64 3.13 -4.05 9.00
N ALA A 65 2.80 -3.11 8.10
CA ALA A 65 3.13 -3.19 6.68
C ALA A 65 4.64 -3.25 6.45
N LYS A 66 5.41 -2.37 7.12
CA LYS A 66 6.88 -2.35 7.06
C LYS A 66 7.50 -3.68 7.46
N ALA A 67 7.07 -4.23 8.60
CA ALA A 67 7.57 -5.51 9.09
C ALA A 67 7.28 -6.65 8.11
N LEU A 68 6.06 -6.68 7.56
CA LEU A 68 5.66 -7.69 6.59
C LEU A 68 6.44 -7.58 5.29
N ILE A 69 6.58 -6.37 4.73
CA ILE A 69 7.32 -6.15 3.49
C ILE A 69 8.78 -6.56 3.66
N LYS A 70 9.43 -6.09 4.73
CA LYS A 70 10.83 -6.44 5.02
C LYS A 70 11.05 -7.93 5.20
N ASP A 71 10.12 -8.63 5.83
CA ASP A 71 10.20 -10.09 5.97
C ASP A 71 10.07 -10.81 4.62
N VAL A 72 9.17 -10.36 3.75
CA VAL A 72 8.96 -10.98 2.43
C VAL A 72 10.14 -10.73 1.49
N VAL A 73 10.79 -9.56 1.55
CA VAL A 73 11.90 -9.21 0.65
C VAL A 73 13.28 -9.39 1.28
N LYS A 74 13.39 -9.97 2.45
CA LYS A 74 14.67 -10.11 3.18
C LYS A 74 15.78 -10.83 2.39
N ASP A 75 15.39 -11.78 1.54
CA ASP A 75 16.29 -12.58 0.73
C ASP A 75 16.38 -12.08 -0.73
N GLU A 76 15.73 -10.95 -1.04
CA GLU A 76 15.66 -10.35 -2.38
C GLU A 76 16.62 -9.15 -2.48
N ALA A 77 17.92 -9.45 -2.69
CA ALA A 77 18.97 -8.42 -2.72
C ALA A 77 18.83 -7.40 -3.88
N ASP A 78 18.09 -7.75 -4.92
CA ASP A 78 17.80 -6.93 -6.10
C ASP A 78 16.57 -6.02 -5.96
N ILE A 79 15.89 -6.08 -4.81
CA ILE A 79 14.76 -5.20 -4.47
C ILE A 79 15.18 -4.19 -3.41
N SER A 80 15.02 -2.91 -3.72
CA SER A 80 15.22 -1.83 -2.75
C SER A 80 13.90 -1.46 -2.07
N TYR A 81 13.94 -1.21 -0.76
CA TYR A 81 12.80 -0.75 0.03
C TYR A 81 13.10 0.59 0.67
N TYR A 82 12.19 1.53 0.51
CA TYR A 82 12.25 2.85 1.14
C TYR A 82 10.93 3.19 1.82
N GLU A 83 11.04 3.79 3.00
CA GLU A 83 9.91 4.38 3.71
C GLU A 83 9.93 5.90 3.48
N VAL A 84 8.83 6.43 2.98
CA VAL A 84 8.65 7.86 2.71
C VAL A 84 7.72 8.43 3.76
N ASP A 85 8.18 9.43 4.50
CA ASP A 85 7.34 10.18 5.41
C ASP A 85 6.37 11.05 4.62
N ALA A 86 5.09 10.69 4.68
CA ALA A 86 4.02 11.39 3.96
C ALA A 86 3.79 12.81 4.48
N GLU A 87 4.09 13.08 5.75
CA GLU A 87 3.91 14.40 6.37
C GLU A 87 4.95 15.40 5.87
N SER A 88 6.19 14.93 5.62
CA SER A 88 7.31 15.76 5.14
C SER A 88 7.42 15.84 3.61
N ASN A 89 6.67 15.02 2.86
CA ASN A 89 6.77 14.89 1.41
C ASN A 89 5.42 15.11 0.71
N LEU A 90 4.71 16.18 1.06
CA LEU A 90 3.36 16.47 0.57
C LEU A 90 3.28 16.62 -0.96
N GLU A 91 4.31 17.16 -1.61
CA GLU A 91 4.34 17.28 -3.08
C GLU A 91 4.34 15.89 -3.73
N LEU A 92 5.18 14.99 -3.24
CA LEU A 92 5.24 13.61 -3.73
C LEU A 92 3.92 12.87 -3.46
N VAL A 93 3.37 13.03 -2.25
CA VAL A 93 2.06 12.45 -1.86
C VAL A 93 0.96 12.87 -2.83
N ARG A 94 0.90 14.15 -3.19
CA ARG A 94 -0.08 14.67 -4.16
C ARG A 94 0.18 14.15 -5.58
N LYS A 95 1.45 14.16 -6.00
CA LYS A 95 1.87 13.68 -7.33
C LYS A 95 1.46 12.22 -7.58
N VAL A 96 1.64 11.36 -6.57
CA VAL A 96 1.30 9.93 -6.67
C VAL A 96 -0.11 9.58 -6.19
N ASP A 97 -0.91 10.59 -5.81
CA ASP A 97 -2.29 10.44 -5.31
C ASP A 97 -2.38 9.45 -4.12
N VAL A 98 -1.51 9.63 -3.13
CA VAL A 98 -1.61 8.91 -1.85
C VAL A 98 -2.60 9.61 -0.96
N ARG A 99 -3.68 8.93 -0.56
CA ARG A 99 -4.78 9.50 0.23
C ARG A 99 -4.86 8.94 1.65
N SER A 100 -4.14 7.88 1.93
CA SER A 100 -4.10 7.24 3.24
C SER A 100 -2.79 6.52 3.45
N THR A 101 -2.43 6.25 4.70
CA THR A 101 -1.24 5.48 5.08
C THR A 101 -1.64 4.21 5.84
N PRO A 102 -0.94 3.11 5.63
CA PRO A 102 0.15 2.93 4.69
C PRO A 102 -0.37 2.82 3.24
N THR A 103 0.37 3.36 2.28
CA THR A 103 0.24 3.06 0.86
C THR A 103 1.59 2.63 0.34
N THR A 104 1.65 1.49 -0.33
CA THR A 104 2.88 0.92 -0.86
C THR A 104 2.84 0.91 -2.37
N LEU A 105 3.83 1.52 -3.00
CA LEU A 105 4.03 1.51 -4.45
C LEU A 105 5.11 0.50 -4.81
N PHE A 106 4.86 -0.27 -5.85
CA PHE A 106 5.82 -1.19 -6.43
C PHE A 106 6.27 -0.62 -7.77
N LEU A 107 7.55 -0.26 -7.85
CA LEU A 107 8.17 0.31 -9.05
C LEU A 107 9.01 -0.75 -9.75
N ASP A 108 8.98 -0.74 -11.07
CA ASP A 108 9.92 -1.52 -11.86
C ASP A 108 11.33 -0.91 -11.82
N ARG A 109 12.30 -1.59 -12.44
CA ARG A 109 13.70 -1.13 -12.49
C ARG A 109 13.90 0.26 -13.15
N SER A 110 12.91 0.73 -13.89
CA SER A 110 12.90 2.02 -14.55
C SER A 110 12.15 3.12 -13.77
N GLY A 111 11.58 2.76 -12.61
CA GLY A 111 10.85 3.67 -11.73
C GLY A 111 9.37 3.85 -12.08
N PHE A 112 8.81 3.05 -12.98
CA PHE A 112 7.37 3.09 -13.25
C PHE A 112 6.59 2.32 -12.18
N GLU A 113 5.55 2.94 -11.67
CA GLU A 113 4.60 2.26 -10.78
C GLU A 113 3.84 1.17 -11.54
N ILE A 114 4.02 -0.07 -11.14
CA ILE A 114 3.38 -1.24 -11.75
C ILE A 114 2.30 -1.86 -10.87
N ALA A 115 2.38 -1.64 -9.56
CA ALA A 115 1.39 -2.10 -8.60
C ALA A 115 1.32 -1.18 -7.40
N ARG A 116 0.20 -1.25 -6.67
CA ARG A 116 -0.06 -0.43 -5.48
C ARG A 116 -0.90 -1.21 -4.48
N ALA A 117 -0.53 -1.10 -3.20
CA ALA A 117 -1.31 -1.57 -2.08
C ALA A 117 -1.76 -0.37 -1.22
N VAL A 118 -3.04 -0.28 -0.92
CA VAL A 118 -3.60 0.69 0.03
C VAL A 118 -3.96 -0.05 1.32
N GLY A 119 -3.42 0.41 2.44
CA GLY A 119 -3.47 -0.31 3.70
C GLY A 119 -2.39 -1.39 3.83
N THR A 120 -2.41 -2.16 4.91
CA THR A 120 -1.49 -3.29 5.10
C THR A 120 -1.75 -4.37 4.05
N PRO A 121 -0.77 -4.71 3.21
CA PRO A 121 -0.96 -5.72 2.17
C PRO A 121 -1.18 -7.10 2.80
N LYS A 122 -1.86 -7.99 2.06
CA LYS A 122 -1.99 -9.39 2.44
C LYS A 122 -0.71 -10.14 2.04
N ARG A 123 -0.22 -11.00 2.94
CA ARG A 123 1.06 -11.71 2.76
C ARG A 123 1.11 -12.52 1.45
N ASP A 124 0.07 -13.27 1.15
CA ASP A 124 -0.03 -14.09 -0.07
C ASP A 124 0.01 -13.24 -1.35
N GLN A 125 -0.65 -12.10 -1.35
CA GLN A 125 -0.62 -11.15 -2.46
C GLN A 125 0.74 -10.47 -2.61
N LEU A 126 1.35 -10.10 -1.48
CA LEU A 126 2.67 -9.48 -1.48
C LEU A 126 3.73 -10.44 -2.06
N ILE A 127 3.73 -11.71 -1.65
CA ILE A 127 4.61 -12.74 -2.20
C ILE A 127 4.42 -12.87 -3.72
N LYS A 128 3.18 -12.92 -4.20
CA LYS A 128 2.87 -13.02 -5.64
C LYS A 128 3.36 -11.81 -6.42
N VAL A 129 3.19 -10.60 -5.87
CA VAL A 129 3.67 -9.38 -6.53
C VAL A 129 5.18 -9.36 -6.58
N VAL A 130 5.86 -9.63 -5.46
CA VAL A 130 7.33 -9.68 -5.39
C VAL A 130 7.91 -10.70 -6.37
N ALA A 131 7.30 -11.88 -6.48
CA ALA A 131 7.74 -12.92 -7.44
C ALA A 131 7.54 -12.50 -8.91
N SER A 132 6.73 -11.49 -9.19
CA SER A 132 6.39 -11.03 -10.54
C SER A 132 7.02 -9.68 -10.92
N LEU A 133 7.85 -9.11 -10.04
CA LEU A 133 8.60 -7.86 -10.27
C LEU A 133 9.78 -8.04 -11.21
#